data_a0f385fc298a4f55fb34aff50a80dbac
#
_entry.id   a0f385fc298a4f55fb34aff50a80dbac
#
_cell.length_a   1.000
_cell.length_b   1.000
_cell.length_c   1.000
_cell.angle_alpha   90.00
_cell.angle_beta   90.00
_cell.angle_gamma   90.00
#
_symmetry.space_group_name_H-M   'P 1'
#
loop_
_entity.id
_entity.type
_entity.pdbx_description
1 polymer ?
#
loop_
_entity_poly.entity_id
_entity_poly.type
_entity_poly.pdbx_seq_one_letter_code
_entity_poly.pdbx_strand_id
1 'polypeptide(L)'
;MLLATFTCGAVNVNTTSGNLASEVTDKTVTSLAISGEIDARDLVFVANDLTELTELDLSGASIVAYESDEPVLGNAMRFAADELPATVFFGKNYTSVVLPTTLKVIGNQAMAGCARLTAVEIPASVTRIGDDAFNGSGITSVTIPASVLTMGDRAFAYCESLTSATVLCEDLGPEAFASCSSLSQATIGNGVKTIGSGAFKGATALQEISVTEGSSLEAIGDCAFMGSGIKSADLSNLSNLTAIGMWAFANCENLNDLNLSGSVKSVGDGAFFYNTGLESVQMPQGITRVGDYLFAGCNAVNNDSVIIEGYKEVGRYAFYNWDQVTRFVVSGSVTSIGDRAMAGMTALEMMSSYAVDVPELGENVWDGVEQQYVTLFVNEASVDAYRDAAQWQEFKIDMEPTEVSDITGDLADISAHFSGHVLVVKSNEPLSLVTVYDVNGVLLSKAEPSGSQVEINIGNFGGKIYVVSALTASGNKRTFKLIRR
;
A
#
# COMPACT_ATOMS: atom_id res chain seq x y z
N MET A 1 -11.03 -25.76 5.15
CA MET A 1 -12.35 -26.38 5.33
C MET A 1 -12.47 -26.75 6.80
N LEU A 2 -12.92 -25.78 7.63
CA LEU A 2 -13.28 -26.08 9.02
C LEU A 2 -14.74 -26.54 8.98
N LEU A 3 -14.97 -27.85 9.06
CA LEU A 3 -16.29 -28.41 9.32
C LEU A 3 -16.64 -28.01 10.75
N ALA A 4 -17.65 -27.17 10.94
CA ALA A 4 -18.26 -26.97 12.24
C ALA A 4 -18.77 -28.34 12.71
N THR A 5 -18.15 -28.88 13.75
CA THR A 5 -18.64 -30.13 14.38
C THR A 5 -19.66 -29.73 15.41
N PHE A 6 -20.94 -29.95 15.11
CA PHE A 6 -22.01 -29.77 16.08
C PHE A 6 -21.84 -30.77 17.23
N THR A 7 -22.15 -30.31 18.44
CA THR A 7 -22.11 -31.16 19.62
C THR A 7 -23.15 -32.30 19.51
N CYS A 8 -22.83 -33.43 20.04
CA CYS A 8 -23.75 -34.59 20.10
C CYS A 8 -24.97 -34.21 20.97
N GLY A 9 -26.10 -33.90 20.34
CA GLY A 9 -27.32 -33.46 21.03
C GLY A 9 -28.04 -32.28 20.40
N ALA A 10 -27.64 -31.88 19.18
CA ALA A 10 -28.37 -30.80 18.44
C ALA A 10 -29.84 -31.21 18.24
N VAL A 11 -30.73 -30.26 18.50
CA VAL A 11 -32.15 -30.38 18.15
C VAL A 11 -32.27 -30.16 16.64
N ASN A 12 -32.83 -31.14 15.93
CA ASN A 12 -33.06 -31.04 14.48
C ASN A 12 -34.55 -30.80 14.22
N VAL A 13 -34.88 -29.77 13.49
CA VAL A 13 -36.25 -29.39 13.13
C VAL A 13 -36.34 -29.25 11.62
N ASN A 14 -37.38 -29.88 11.05
CA ASN A 14 -37.76 -29.64 9.66
C ASN A 14 -39.09 -28.89 9.69
N THR A 15 -39.06 -27.65 9.26
CA THR A 15 -40.20 -26.73 9.44
C THR A 15 -40.73 -26.16 8.11
N THR A 16 -41.88 -25.50 8.18
CA THR A 16 -42.41 -24.64 7.14
C THR A 16 -42.46 -23.20 7.66
N SER A 17 -42.38 -22.23 6.76
CA SER A 17 -42.25 -20.82 7.11
C SER A 17 -43.24 -20.32 8.14
N GLY A 18 -42.76 -19.67 9.20
CA GLY A 18 -43.48 -19.10 10.32
C GLY A 18 -43.95 -20.09 11.38
N ASN A 19 -43.55 -21.36 11.31
CA ASN A 19 -44.02 -22.41 12.27
C ASN A 19 -42.95 -22.83 13.29
N LEU A 20 -41.70 -22.36 13.15
CA LEU A 20 -40.58 -22.78 14.02
C LEU A 20 -40.89 -22.56 15.51
N ALA A 21 -41.53 -21.45 15.87
CA ALA A 21 -41.90 -21.14 17.25
C ALA A 21 -42.85 -22.17 17.90
N SER A 22 -43.67 -22.84 17.09
CA SER A 22 -44.56 -23.91 17.58
C SER A 22 -43.90 -25.28 17.68
N GLU A 23 -42.81 -25.47 16.93
CA GLU A 23 -42.06 -26.76 16.88
C GLU A 23 -40.93 -26.82 17.88
N VAL A 24 -40.25 -25.69 18.16
CA VAL A 24 -39.20 -25.55 19.18
C VAL A 24 -39.81 -25.02 20.47
N THR A 25 -40.34 -25.92 21.27
CA THR A 25 -40.99 -25.58 22.55
C THR A 25 -40.02 -25.43 23.71
N ASP A 26 -38.88 -26.12 23.66
CA ASP A 26 -37.79 -25.97 24.64
C ASP A 26 -36.92 -24.76 24.24
N LYS A 27 -37.06 -23.66 24.99
CA LYS A 27 -36.29 -22.43 24.74
C LYS A 27 -34.88 -22.41 25.33
N THR A 28 -34.51 -23.51 26.03
CA THR A 28 -33.17 -23.64 26.62
C THR A 28 -32.19 -24.42 25.74
N VAL A 29 -32.57 -24.69 24.47
CA VAL A 29 -31.72 -25.36 23.50
C VAL A 29 -30.44 -24.55 23.24
N THR A 30 -29.31 -25.21 23.25
CA THR A 30 -28.00 -24.60 23.00
C THR A 30 -27.47 -24.89 21.60
N SER A 31 -28.00 -25.90 20.91
CA SER A 31 -27.62 -26.27 19.54
C SER A 31 -28.87 -26.65 18.74
N LEU A 32 -29.07 -25.99 17.59
CA LEU A 32 -30.27 -26.13 16.75
C LEU A 32 -29.88 -26.24 15.27
N ALA A 33 -30.36 -27.28 14.60
CA ALA A 33 -30.28 -27.43 13.16
C ALA A 33 -31.68 -27.32 12.53
N ILE A 34 -31.84 -26.44 11.55
CA ILE A 34 -33.11 -26.17 10.90
C ILE A 34 -33.02 -26.55 9.41
N SER A 35 -34.05 -27.24 8.95
CA SER A 35 -34.24 -27.58 7.54
C SER A 35 -35.65 -27.23 7.09
N GLY A 36 -35.87 -27.20 5.75
CA GLY A 36 -37.13 -26.80 5.17
C GLY A 36 -37.21 -25.30 4.90
N GLU A 37 -38.43 -24.75 4.81
CA GLU A 37 -38.64 -23.33 4.51
C GLU A 37 -38.78 -22.53 5.81
N ILE A 38 -38.03 -21.43 5.91
CA ILE A 38 -38.12 -20.48 7.03
C ILE A 38 -38.31 -19.07 6.48
N ASP A 39 -38.83 -18.18 7.29
CA ASP A 39 -38.96 -16.75 6.94
C ASP A 39 -38.44 -15.84 8.07
N ALA A 40 -38.62 -14.53 7.93
CA ALA A 40 -38.17 -13.55 8.90
C ALA A 40 -38.71 -13.78 10.32
N ARG A 41 -39.90 -14.32 10.49
CA ARG A 41 -40.50 -14.61 11.81
C ARG A 41 -39.74 -15.71 12.52
N ASP A 42 -39.35 -16.75 11.80
CA ASP A 42 -38.58 -17.87 12.33
C ASP A 42 -37.20 -17.41 12.76
N LEU A 43 -36.54 -16.59 11.96
CA LEU A 43 -35.23 -16.03 12.29
C LEU A 43 -35.29 -15.08 13.49
N VAL A 44 -36.34 -14.28 13.62
CA VAL A 44 -36.58 -13.42 14.79
C VAL A 44 -36.86 -14.24 16.04
N PHE A 45 -37.65 -15.33 15.94
CA PHE A 45 -37.84 -16.28 17.04
C PHE A 45 -36.51 -16.90 17.49
N VAL A 46 -35.70 -17.41 16.57
CA VAL A 46 -34.35 -17.92 16.87
C VAL A 46 -33.51 -16.90 17.62
N ALA A 47 -33.54 -15.65 17.13
CA ALA A 47 -32.71 -14.59 17.68
C ALA A 47 -33.18 -14.12 19.07
N ASN A 48 -34.49 -14.00 19.33
CA ASN A 48 -35.01 -13.33 20.51
C ASN A 48 -35.53 -14.27 21.59
N ASP A 49 -36.01 -15.44 21.21
CA ASP A 49 -36.62 -16.40 22.14
C ASP A 49 -35.67 -17.53 22.57
N LEU A 50 -34.69 -17.90 21.75
CA LEU A 50 -33.70 -18.94 22.05
C LEU A 50 -32.42 -18.33 22.62
N THR A 51 -32.52 -17.74 23.81
CA THR A 51 -31.42 -16.93 24.41
C THR A 51 -30.19 -17.74 24.81
N GLU A 52 -30.33 -19.05 25.02
CA GLU A 52 -29.22 -19.95 25.36
C GLU A 52 -28.55 -20.59 24.12
N LEU A 53 -29.08 -20.29 22.91
CA LEU A 53 -28.57 -20.84 21.66
C LEU A 53 -27.18 -20.32 21.35
N THR A 54 -26.23 -21.25 21.18
CA THR A 54 -24.83 -20.94 20.83
C THR A 54 -24.41 -21.53 19.48
N GLU A 55 -25.08 -22.59 19.01
CA GLU A 55 -24.80 -23.22 17.72
C GLU A 55 -26.07 -23.27 16.87
N LEU A 56 -25.99 -22.66 15.68
CA LEU A 56 -27.11 -22.57 14.74
C LEU A 56 -26.70 -23.11 13.37
N ASP A 57 -27.40 -24.16 12.89
CA ASP A 57 -27.21 -24.70 11.54
C ASP A 57 -28.44 -24.43 10.69
N LEU A 58 -28.26 -23.58 9.68
CA LEU A 58 -29.25 -23.25 8.66
C LEU A 58 -28.93 -23.88 7.29
N SER A 59 -27.94 -24.78 7.21
CA SER A 59 -27.48 -25.35 5.92
C SER A 59 -28.57 -26.09 5.15
N GLY A 60 -29.53 -26.67 5.88
CA GLY A 60 -30.69 -27.36 5.32
C GLY A 60 -31.93 -26.48 5.11
N ALA A 61 -31.85 -25.20 5.47
CA ALA A 61 -32.97 -24.27 5.38
C ALA A 61 -32.94 -23.45 4.08
N SER A 62 -34.11 -23.05 3.62
CA SER A 62 -34.33 -22.05 2.55
C SER A 62 -35.10 -20.87 3.12
N ILE A 63 -34.52 -19.68 3.03
CA ILE A 63 -35.19 -18.45 3.48
C ILE A 63 -36.15 -18.00 2.38
N VAL A 64 -37.45 -17.97 2.69
CA VAL A 64 -38.49 -17.50 1.76
C VAL A 64 -38.89 -16.05 2.05
N ALA A 65 -39.40 -15.38 1.02
CA ALA A 65 -39.87 -14.00 1.17
C ALA A 65 -41.05 -13.91 2.14
N TYR A 66 -41.09 -12.83 2.92
CA TYR A 66 -42.19 -12.56 3.83
C TYR A 66 -42.57 -11.09 3.82
N GLU A 67 -43.87 -10.81 3.83
CA GLU A 67 -44.45 -9.46 3.94
C GLU A 67 -45.51 -9.45 5.05
N SER A 68 -45.47 -8.43 5.90
CA SER A 68 -46.37 -8.22 7.03
C SER A 68 -46.98 -6.84 6.99
N ASP A 69 -48.14 -6.69 7.57
CA ASP A 69 -48.78 -5.39 7.81
C ASP A 69 -48.23 -4.68 9.06
N GLU A 70 -47.50 -5.40 9.90
CA GLU A 70 -46.85 -4.92 11.13
C GLU A 70 -45.34 -5.15 11.08
N PRO A 71 -44.52 -4.29 11.71
CA PRO A 71 -43.09 -4.49 11.81
C PRO A 71 -42.71 -5.83 12.46
N VAL A 72 -41.81 -6.58 11.84
CA VAL A 72 -41.30 -7.88 12.34
C VAL A 72 -39.92 -7.75 12.92
N LEU A 73 -39.02 -6.96 12.32
CA LEU A 73 -37.67 -6.72 12.79
C LEU A 73 -37.34 -5.23 12.64
N GLY A 74 -37.13 -4.54 13.74
CA GLY A 74 -37.04 -3.07 13.73
C GLY A 74 -38.30 -2.44 13.14
N ASN A 75 -38.14 -1.68 12.04
CA ASN A 75 -39.25 -1.11 11.30
C ASN A 75 -39.56 -1.87 9.98
N ALA A 76 -38.88 -3.01 9.76
CA ALA A 76 -39.03 -3.75 8.51
C ALA A 76 -40.29 -4.61 8.52
N MET A 77 -41.02 -4.56 7.41
CA MET A 77 -42.28 -5.31 7.14
C MET A 77 -42.17 -6.21 5.92
N ARG A 78 -41.07 -6.05 5.14
CA ARG A 78 -40.84 -6.84 3.91
C ARG A 78 -39.44 -7.43 3.96
N PHE A 79 -39.32 -8.71 3.61
CA PHE A 79 -38.12 -9.49 3.62
C PHE A 79 -38.00 -10.27 2.32
N ALA A 80 -36.87 -10.17 1.66
CA ALA A 80 -36.63 -10.91 0.43
C ALA A 80 -36.31 -12.37 0.70
N ALA A 81 -36.52 -13.22 -0.30
CA ALA A 81 -36.03 -14.59 -0.26
C ALA A 81 -34.49 -14.62 -0.34
N ASP A 82 -33.88 -15.66 0.19
CA ASP A 82 -32.43 -15.88 0.22
C ASP A 82 -31.66 -14.71 0.86
N GLU A 83 -32.27 -13.97 1.76
CA GLU A 83 -31.66 -12.86 2.50
C GLU A 83 -31.63 -13.14 4.00
N LEU A 84 -30.46 -13.00 4.62
CA LEU A 84 -30.35 -12.90 6.07
C LEU A 84 -30.68 -11.45 6.44
N PRO A 85 -31.80 -11.21 7.15
CA PRO A 85 -32.27 -9.85 7.41
C PRO A 85 -31.27 -8.98 8.16
N ALA A 86 -31.30 -7.68 7.90
CA ALA A 86 -30.48 -6.73 8.63
C ALA A 86 -30.70 -6.84 10.14
N THR A 87 -29.62 -6.78 10.92
CA THR A 87 -29.58 -6.81 12.40
C THR A 87 -30.15 -8.08 13.06
N VAL A 88 -30.58 -9.08 12.31
CA VAL A 88 -31.32 -10.23 12.87
C VAL A 88 -30.57 -10.95 13.99
N PHE A 89 -29.27 -11.11 13.87
CA PHE A 89 -28.42 -11.74 14.89
C PHE A 89 -27.46 -10.75 15.56
N PHE A 90 -27.77 -9.46 15.52
CA PHE A 90 -26.93 -8.43 16.14
C PHE A 90 -26.67 -8.71 17.62
N GLY A 91 -25.38 -8.77 18.02
CA GLY A 91 -24.96 -8.94 19.40
C GLY A 91 -25.29 -10.29 20.04
N LYS A 92 -25.65 -11.32 19.24
CA LYS A 92 -25.97 -12.65 19.77
C LYS A 92 -24.71 -13.43 20.16
N ASN A 93 -24.90 -14.36 21.09
CA ASN A 93 -23.81 -15.14 21.70
C ASN A 93 -23.46 -16.43 20.94
N TYR A 94 -23.74 -16.47 19.64
CA TYR A 94 -23.40 -17.63 18.83
C TYR A 94 -21.88 -17.90 18.83
N THR A 95 -21.51 -19.17 18.93
CA THR A 95 -20.13 -19.65 18.73
C THR A 95 -19.93 -20.19 17.33
N SER A 96 -21.02 -20.70 16.72
CA SER A 96 -21.03 -21.21 15.36
C SER A 96 -22.36 -20.90 14.68
N VAL A 97 -22.30 -20.44 13.44
CA VAL A 97 -23.46 -20.29 12.55
C VAL A 97 -23.10 -20.86 11.19
N VAL A 98 -23.90 -21.82 10.70
CA VAL A 98 -23.82 -22.32 9.33
C VAL A 98 -24.95 -21.71 8.53
N LEU A 99 -24.59 -20.97 7.47
CA LEU A 99 -25.52 -20.25 6.62
C LEU A 99 -26.16 -21.16 5.55
N PRO A 100 -27.39 -20.83 5.08
CA PRO A 100 -28.00 -21.55 3.96
C PRO A 100 -27.13 -21.50 2.70
N THR A 101 -27.02 -22.64 2.01
CA THR A 101 -26.25 -22.73 0.76
C THR A 101 -26.87 -21.93 -0.40
N THR A 102 -28.14 -21.55 -0.29
CA THR A 102 -28.88 -20.73 -1.27
C THR A 102 -28.78 -19.24 -0.98
N LEU A 103 -28.24 -18.85 0.18
CA LEU A 103 -28.20 -17.45 0.63
C LEU A 103 -27.56 -16.52 -0.42
N LYS A 104 -28.23 -15.41 -0.75
CA LYS A 104 -27.76 -14.39 -1.71
C LYS A 104 -27.30 -13.12 -1.04
N VAL A 105 -27.92 -12.74 0.07
CA VAL A 105 -27.67 -11.46 0.73
C VAL A 105 -27.45 -11.70 2.23
N ILE A 106 -26.36 -11.16 2.76
CA ILE A 106 -26.16 -10.96 4.19
C ILE A 106 -26.48 -9.48 4.45
N GLY A 107 -27.54 -9.22 5.24
CA GLY A 107 -28.03 -7.87 5.48
C GLY A 107 -27.09 -7.01 6.32
N ASN A 108 -27.36 -5.72 6.37
CA ASN A 108 -26.58 -4.77 7.17
C ASN A 108 -26.62 -5.17 8.65
N GLN A 109 -25.45 -5.20 9.29
CA GLN A 109 -25.29 -5.55 10.71
C GLN A 109 -25.87 -6.93 11.09
N ALA A 110 -26.08 -7.83 10.14
CA ALA A 110 -26.80 -9.09 10.37
C ALA A 110 -26.17 -9.92 11.48
N MET A 111 -24.85 -9.89 11.63
CA MET A 111 -24.06 -10.59 12.67
C MET A 111 -23.06 -9.67 13.39
N ALA A 112 -23.31 -8.35 13.35
CA ALA A 112 -22.43 -7.40 14.04
C ALA A 112 -22.48 -7.64 15.57
N GLY A 113 -21.32 -7.51 16.22
CA GLY A 113 -21.19 -7.68 17.66
C GLY A 113 -21.33 -9.13 18.16
N CYS A 114 -21.36 -10.13 17.27
CA CYS A 114 -21.33 -11.54 17.66
C CYS A 114 -19.91 -11.93 18.15
N ALA A 115 -19.51 -11.41 19.31
CA ALA A 115 -18.13 -11.50 19.81
C ALA A 115 -17.63 -12.94 20.07
N ARG A 116 -18.54 -13.91 20.18
CA ARG A 116 -18.21 -15.33 20.39
C ARG A 116 -18.25 -16.17 19.12
N LEU A 117 -18.68 -15.59 17.99
CA LEU A 117 -18.74 -16.28 16.70
C LEU A 117 -17.32 -16.45 16.15
N THR A 118 -16.77 -17.66 16.26
CA THR A 118 -15.36 -17.92 15.88
C THR A 118 -15.19 -18.36 14.44
N ALA A 119 -16.24 -18.87 13.82
CA ALA A 119 -16.20 -19.35 12.44
C ALA A 119 -17.54 -19.07 11.73
N VAL A 120 -17.43 -18.58 10.51
CA VAL A 120 -18.52 -18.47 9.55
C VAL A 120 -17.98 -18.74 8.14
N GLU A 121 -18.67 -19.56 7.38
CA GLU A 121 -18.39 -19.76 5.95
C GLU A 121 -19.36 -18.92 5.15
N ILE A 122 -18.86 -18.04 4.29
CA ILE A 122 -19.67 -17.26 3.36
C ILE A 122 -19.98 -18.15 2.15
N PRO A 123 -21.24 -18.55 1.92
CA PRO A 123 -21.58 -19.43 0.81
C PRO A 123 -21.24 -18.82 -0.55
N ALA A 124 -20.82 -19.65 -1.50
CA ALA A 124 -20.51 -19.22 -2.88
C ALA A 124 -21.74 -18.71 -3.65
N SER A 125 -22.92 -18.80 -3.08
CA SER A 125 -24.17 -18.21 -3.60
C SER A 125 -24.32 -16.74 -3.23
N VAL A 126 -23.59 -16.24 -2.20
CA VAL A 126 -23.69 -14.86 -1.71
C VAL A 126 -23.16 -13.88 -2.75
N THR A 127 -24.00 -12.90 -3.09
CA THR A 127 -23.68 -11.85 -4.04
C THR A 127 -23.53 -10.47 -3.39
N ARG A 128 -24.06 -10.31 -2.16
CA ARG A 128 -23.97 -9.06 -1.39
C ARG A 128 -23.73 -9.33 0.08
N ILE A 129 -22.77 -8.58 0.64
CA ILE A 129 -22.54 -8.45 2.09
C ILE A 129 -22.84 -6.99 2.46
N GLY A 130 -23.71 -6.75 3.43
CA GLY A 130 -24.14 -5.43 3.84
C GLY A 130 -23.15 -4.68 4.72
N ASP A 131 -23.48 -3.42 5.01
CA ASP A 131 -22.68 -2.57 5.89
C ASP A 131 -22.62 -3.17 7.30
N ASP A 132 -21.41 -3.13 7.91
CA ASP A 132 -21.16 -3.65 9.25
C ASP A 132 -21.62 -5.12 9.46
N ALA A 133 -21.81 -5.92 8.42
CA ALA A 133 -22.47 -7.24 8.50
C ALA A 133 -21.89 -8.15 9.60
N PHE A 134 -20.57 -8.14 9.82
CA PHE A 134 -19.82 -8.88 10.85
C PHE A 134 -18.99 -7.98 11.75
N ASN A 135 -19.25 -6.68 11.76
CA ASN A 135 -18.47 -5.71 12.54
C ASN A 135 -18.38 -6.14 14.01
N GLY A 136 -17.16 -6.18 14.56
CA GLY A 136 -16.93 -6.56 15.96
C GLY A 136 -17.27 -8.03 16.29
N SER A 137 -17.37 -8.91 15.29
CA SER A 137 -17.55 -10.35 15.53
C SER A 137 -16.23 -11.02 15.93
N GLY A 138 -16.33 -12.18 16.60
CA GLY A 138 -15.18 -12.93 17.08
C GLY A 138 -14.53 -13.87 16.06
N ILE A 139 -14.85 -13.74 14.76
CA ILE A 139 -14.35 -14.63 13.70
C ILE A 139 -12.82 -14.61 13.66
N THR A 140 -12.24 -15.79 13.44
CA THR A 140 -10.77 -15.96 13.42
C THR A 140 -10.20 -16.04 12.01
N SER A 141 -11.02 -16.43 11.04
CA SER A 141 -10.66 -16.46 9.63
C SER A 141 -11.88 -16.23 8.75
N VAL A 142 -11.69 -15.68 7.56
CA VAL A 142 -12.75 -15.50 6.57
C VAL A 142 -12.23 -15.63 5.13
N THR A 143 -13.06 -16.22 4.27
CA THR A 143 -12.89 -16.17 2.82
C THR A 143 -14.07 -15.45 2.20
N ILE A 144 -13.81 -14.36 1.48
CA ILE A 144 -14.82 -13.62 0.71
C ILE A 144 -14.83 -14.23 -0.71
N PRO A 145 -15.90 -14.93 -1.10
CA PRO A 145 -15.95 -15.64 -2.37
C PRO A 145 -16.04 -14.65 -3.56
N ALA A 146 -15.61 -15.11 -4.73
CA ALA A 146 -15.66 -14.33 -5.98
C ALA A 146 -17.10 -14.02 -6.45
N SER A 147 -18.10 -14.66 -5.88
CA SER A 147 -19.51 -14.40 -6.16
C SER A 147 -20.01 -13.08 -5.56
N VAL A 148 -19.30 -12.54 -4.55
CA VAL A 148 -19.67 -11.27 -3.91
C VAL A 148 -19.42 -10.11 -4.90
N LEU A 149 -20.49 -9.49 -5.35
CA LEU A 149 -20.47 -8.37 -6.29
C LEU A 149 -20.46 -7.02 -5.57
N THR A 150 -20.99 -6.98 -4.34
CA THR A 150 -21.01 -5.77 -3.52
C THR A 150 -20.70 -6.11 -2.07
N MET A 151 -19.78 -5.36 -1.50
CA MET A 151 -19.45 -5.39 -0.08
C MET A 151 -19.69 -4.00 0.50
N GLY A 152 -20.47 -3.95 1.56
CA GLY A 152 -20.77 -2.72 2.29
C GLY A 152 -19.59 -2.24 3.12
N ASP A 153 -19.75 -1.04 3.65
CA ASP A 153 -18.75 -0.40 4.50
C ASP A 153 -18.56 -1.20 5.80
N ARG A 154 -17.31 -1.33 6.27
CA ARG A 154 -16.95 -1.95 7.55
C ARG A 154 -17.46 -3.37 7.76
N ALA A 155 -17.67 -4.12 6.67
CA ALA A 155 -18.31 -5.44 6.74
C ALA A 155 -17.68 -6.39 7.77
N PHE A 156 -16.37 -6.33 7.99
CA PHE A 156 -15.60 -7.11 8.99
C PHE A 156 -14.71 -6.22 9.86
N ALA A 157 -15.01 -4.93 9.98
CA ALA A 157 -14.21 -4.04 10.81
C ALA A 157 -14.29 -4.44 12.30
N TYR A 158 -13.25 -4.14 13.06
CA TYR A 158 -13.15 -4.44 14.49
C TYR A 158 -13.27 -5.92 14.85
N CYS A 159 -13.05 -6.85 13.89
CA CYS A 159 -12.92 -8.27 14.18
C CYS A 159 -11.53 -8.53 14.81
N GLU A 160 -11.40 -8.21 16.09
CA GLU A 160 -10.10 -8.23 16.79
C GLU A 160 -9.46 -9.62 16.87
N SER A 161 -10.25 -10.68 16.75
CA SER A 161 -9.78 -12.08 16.75
C SER A 161 -9.40 -12.60 15.36
N LEU A 162 -9.68 -11.83 14.28
CA LEU A 162 -9.43 -12.24 12.92
C LEU A 162 -7.92 -12.26 12.64
N THR A 163 -7.39 -13.44 12.30
CA THR A 163 -5.96 -13.65 12.02
C THR A 163 -5.65 -13.79 10.55
N SER A 164 -6.63 -14.24 9.74
CA SER A 164 -6.45 -14.44 8.30
C SER A 164 -7.70 -14.07 7.50
N ALA A 165 -7.49 -13.42 6.35
CA ALA A 165 -8.53 -13.09 5.38
C ALA A 165 -8.09 -13.45 3.96
N THR A 166 -8.98 -14.07 3.18
CA THR A 166 -8.79 -14.32 1.75
C THR A 166 -9.88 -13.57 0.99
N VAL A 167 -9.50 -12.68 0.09
CA VAL A 167 -10.40 -11.85 -0.70
C VAL A 167 -10.36 -12.32 -2.15
N LEU A 168 -11.51 -12.80 -2.65
CA LEU A 168 -11.64 -13.28 -4.04
C LEU A 168 -12.65 -12.45 -4.85
N CYS A 169 -13.44 -11.57 -4.20
CA CYS A 169 -14.37 -10.65 -4.86
C CYS A 169 -13.62 -9.60 -5.69
N GLU A 170 -14.30 -8.99 -6.67
CA GLU A 170 -13.70 -8.00 -7.56
C GLU A 170 -13.29 -6.72 -6.83
N ASP A 171 -14.17 -6.21 -5.96
CA ASP A 171 -13.95 -5.00 -5.19
C ASP A 171 -14.03 -5.29 -3.69
N LEU A 172 -12.97 -4.98 -2.96
CA LEU A 172 -12.98 -5.00 -1.51
C LEU A 172 -13.59 -3.69 -0.99
N GLY A 173 -14.66 -3.80 -0.21
CA GLY A 173 -15.41 -2.65 0.30
C GLY A 173 -14.60 -1.72 1.21
N PRO A 174 -15.09 -0.47 1.37
CA PRO A 174 -14.45 0.49 2.27
C PRO A 174 -14.38 0.00 3.72
N GLU A 175 -13.26 0.25 4.37
CA GLU A 175 -12.99 -0.12 5.77
C GLU A 175 -13.29 -1.60 6.12
N ALA A 176 -13.34 -2.48 5.10
CA ALA A 176 -13.82 -3.85 5.25
C ALA A 176 -13.16 -4.63 6.39
N PHE A 177 -11.86 -4.46 6.62
CA PHE A 177 -11.06 -5.06 7.70
C PHE A 177 -10.40 -4.01 8.58
N ALA A 178 -10.98 -2.81 8.68
CA ALA A 178 -10.42 -1.75 9.51
C ALA A 178 -10.35 -2.18 10.97
N SER A 179 -9.24 -1.87 11.64
CA SER A 179 -9.01 -2.18 13.05
C SER A 179 -9.11 -3.68 13.42
N CYS A 180 -8.86 -4.58 12.45
CA CYS A 180 -8.64 -6.00 12.73
C CYS A 180 -7.22 -6.18 13.28
N SER A 181 -7.02 -5.89 14.57
CA SER A 181 -5.70 -5.75 15.18
C SER A 181 -4.87 -7.04 15.21
N SER A 182 -5.49 -8.21 15.12
CA SER A 182 -4.83 -9.53 15.06
C SER A 182 -4.64 -10.05 13.64
N LEU A 183 -5.14 -9.34 12.60
CA LEU A 183 -5.05 -9.78 11.22
C LEU A 183 -3.58 -9.76 10.77
N SER A 184 -2.99 -10.94 10.66
CA SER A 184 -1.57 -11.10 10.30
C SER A 184 -1.36 -11.56 8.86
N GLN A 185 -2.40 -12.10 8.22
CA GLN A 185 -2.36 -12.61 6.85
C GLN A 185 -3.56 -12.12 6.05
N ALA A 186 -3.31 -11.42 4.95
CA ALA A 186 -4.31 -11.03 3.97
C ALA A 186 -3.88 -11.51 2.58
N THR A 187 -4.70 -12.35 1.95
CA THR A 187 -4.48 -12.83 0.59
C THR A 187 -5.45 -12.11 -0.35
N ILE A 188 -4.90 -11.40 -1.32
CA ILE A 188 -5.64 -10.71 -2.38
C ILE A 188 -5.62 -11.59 -3.63
N GLY A 189 -6.78 -12.12 -4.00
CA GLY A 189 -6.95 -12.98 -5.16
C GLY A 189 -6.69 -12.25 -6.48
N ASN A 190 -6.40 -13.01 -7.53
CA ASN A 190 -6.07 -12.45 -8.84
C ASN A 190 -7.23 -11.67 -9.52
N GLY A 191 -8.48 -11.94 -9.13
CA GLY A 191 -9.66 -11.23 -9.65
C GLY A 191 -9.96 -9.90 -8.98
N VAL A 192 -9.26 -9.57 -7.87
CA VAL A 192 -9.48 -8.31 -7.15
C VAL A 192 -8.96 -7.14 -7.97
N LYS A 193 -9.81 -6.16 -8.23
CA LYS A 193 -9.46 -4.92 -8.95
C LYS A 193 -9.20 -3.75 -8.03
N THR A 194 -9.95 -3.66 -6.92
CA THR A 194 -9.78 -2.54 -5.99
C THR A 194 -9.66 -3.01 -4.54
N ILE A 195 -8.73 -2.39 -3.82
CA ILE A 195 -8.69 -2.40 -2.36
C ILE A 195 -9.34 -1.09 -1.91
N GLY A 196 -10.49 -1.19 -1.25
CA GLY A 196 -11.30 -0.02 -0.87
C GLY A 196 -10.61 0.92 0.11
N SER A 197 -11.17 2.12 0.24
CA SER A 197 -10.66 3.12 1.18
C SER A 197 -10.68 2.59 2.61
N GLY A 198 -9.56 2.72 3.34
CA GLY A 198 -9.42 2.26 4.72
C GLY A 198 -9.52 0.75 4.91
N ALA A 199 -9.50 -0.07 3.86
CA ALA A 199 -9.83 -1.50 3.93
C ALA A 199 -9.04 -2.27 5.00
N PHE A 200 -7.77 -1.94 5.24
CA PHE A 200 -6.89 -2.53 6.26
C PHE A 200 -6.34 -1.48 7.24
N LYS A 201 -7.03 -0.33 7.36
CA LYS A 201 -6.63 0.74 8.28
C LYS A 201 -6.56 0.22 9.71
N GLY A 202 -5.42 0.43 10.37
CA GLY A 202 -5.22 0.00 11.76
C GLY A 202 -5.09 -1.52 11.95
N ALA A 203 -4.86 -2.31 10.90
CA ALA A 203 -4.53 -3.73 10.99
C ALA A 203 -3.07 -3.90 11.45
N THR A 204 -2.81 -3.69 12.73
CA THR A 204 -1.45 -3.54 13.30
C THR A 204 -0.61 -4.82 13.26
N ALA A 205 -1.22 -5.99 13.17
CA ALA A 205 -0.51 -7.26 13.03
C ALA A 205 -0.19 -7.61 11.56
N LEU A 206 -0.76 -6.90 10.57
CA LEU A 206 -0.59 -7.18 9.14
C LEU A 206 0.80 -6.73 8.69
N GLN A 207 1.71 -7.69 8.44
CA GLN A 207 3.10 -7.39 8.09
C GLN A 207 3.34 -7.34 6.58
N GLU A 208 2.54 -8.07 5.82
CA GLU A 208 2.62 -8.13 4.34
C GLU A 208 1.26 -8.43 3.74
N ILE A 209 1.10 -8.11 2.48
CA ILE A 209 -0.06 -8.46 1.68
C ILE A 209 0.39 -9.48 0.64
N SER A 210 -0.21 -10.67 0.69
CA SER A 210 0.03 -11.67 -0.35
C SER A 210 -0.90 -11.40 -1.53
N VAL A 211 -0.37 -10.91 -2.64
CA VAL A 211 -1.11 -10.74 -3.89
C VAL A 211 -0.83 -11.92 -4.80
N THR A 212 -1.88 -12.60 -5.26
CA THR A 212 -1.70 -13.77 -6.12
C THR A 212 -1.15 -13.40 -7.49
N GLU A 213 -0.37 -14.31 -8.08
CA GLU A 213 0.22 -14.11 -9.42
C GLU A 213 -0.86 -13.86 -10.48
N GLY A 214 -0.57 -12.95 -11.43
CA GLY A 214 -1.53 -12.55 -12.46
C GLY A 214 -2.63 -11.60 -11.96
N SER A 215 -2.35 -10.84 -10.90
CA SER A 215 -3.28 -9.90 -10.26
C SER A 215 -3.89 -8.90 -11.24
N SER A 216 -5.20 -8.68 -11.08
CA SER A 216 -5.98 -7.65 -11.77
C SER A 216 -6.04 -6.32 -10.99
N LEU A 217 -5.28 -6.16 -9.91
CA LEU A 217 -5.36 -4.99 -9.03
C LEU A 217 -5.02 -3.71 -9.78
N GLU A 218 -5.98 -2.79 -9.85
CA GLU A 218 -5.91 -1.52 -10.56
C GLU A 218 -5.72 -0.34 -9.62
N ALA A 219 -6.30 -0.42 -8.40
CA ALA A 219 -6.27 0.68 -7.45
C ALA A 219 -6.18 0.22 -5.98
N ILE A 220 -5.43 1.01 -5.21
CA ILE A 220 -5.40 0.99 -3.75
C ILE A 220 -6.05 2.30 -3.27
N GLY A 221 -7.12 2.21 -2.49
CA GLY A 221 -7.91 3.34 -2.04
C GLY A 221 -7.24 4.22 -0.99
N ASP A 222 -7.90 5.33 -0.66
CA ASP A 222 -7.44 6.26 0.36
C ASP A 222 -7.33 5.59 1.73
N CYS A 223 -6.27 5.87 2.48
CA CYS A 223 -6.03 5.30 3.82
C CYS A 223 -6.03 3.76 3.87
N ALA A 224 -5.94 3.04 2.76
CA ALA A 224 -6.18 1.60 2.69
C ALA A 224 -5.38 0.77 3.71
N PHE A 225 -4.14 1.16 3.98
CA PHE A 225 -3.22 0.53 4.95
C PHE A 225 -2.77 1.48 6.06
N MET A 226 -3.42 2.63 6.20
CA MET A 226 -3.02 3.64 7.19
C MET A 226 -2.91 3.05 8.59
N GLY A 227 -1.75 3.21 9.25
CA GLY A 227 -1.50 2.70 10.59
C GLY A 227 -1.47 1.17 10.69
N SER A 228 -1.26 0.45 9.58
CA SER A 228 -1.07 -1.00 9.59
C SER A 228 0.37 -1.38 9.96
N GLY A 229 0.57 -2.66 10.29
CA GLY A 229 1.89 -3.20 10.63
C GLY A 229 2.76 -3.58 9.44
N ILE A 230 2.42 -3.14 8.22
CA ILE A 230 3.10 -3.49 6.97
C ILE A 230 4.60 -3.18 7.08
N LYS A 231 5.43 -4.19 6.77
CA LYS A 231 6.90 -4.08 6.72
C LYS A 231 7.43 -3.96 5.30
N SER A 232 6.77 -4.59 4.35
CA SER A 232 7.16 -4.56 2.94
C SER A 232 5.93 -4.33 2.07
N ALA A 233 6.06 -3.46 1.08
CA ALA A 233 5.09 -3.20 0.04
C ALA A 233 5.75 -3.37 -1.34
N ASP A 234 6.00 -4.64 -1.71
CA ASP A 234 6.46 -4.96 -3.06
C ASP A 234 5.28 -5.02 -4.04
N LEU A 235 5.04 -3.89 -4.70
CA LEU A 235 4.01 -3.71 -5.71
C LEU A 235 4.59 -3.77 -7.14
N SER A 236 5.87 -4.09 -7.31
CA SER A 236 6.60 -3.99 -8.59
C SER A 236 6.02 -4.88 -9.68
N ASN A 237 5.46 -6.02 -9.33
CA ASN A 237 4.88 -6.99 -10.26
C ASN A 237 3.40 -6.72 -10.60
N LEU A 238 2.79 -5.68 -10.03
CA LEU A 238 1.38 -5.33 -10.24
C LEU A 238 1.22 -4.45 -11.49
N SER A 239 1.29 -5.07 -12.68
CA SER A 239 1.28 -4.35 -13.97
C SER A 239 -0.01 -3.59 -14.27
N ASN A 240 -1.12 -3.91 -13.60
CA ASN A 240 -2.40 -3.22 -13.74
C ASN A 240 -2.59 -2.09 -12.72
N LEU A 241 -1.75 -2.02 -11.67
CA LEU A 241 -1.88 -1.01 -10.61
C LEU A 241 -1.53 0.37 -11.18
N THR A 242 -2.52 1.25 -11.27
CA THR A 242 -2.37 2.60 -11.83
C THR A 242 -2.57 3.71 -10.80
N ALA A 243 -3.22 3.41 -9.67
CA ALA A 243 -3.56 4.41 -8.68
C ALA A 243 -3.30 3.95 -7.24
N ILE A 244 -2.67 4.82 -6.45
CA ILE A 244 -2.52 4.70 -5.00
C ILE A 244 -3.17 5.94 -4.39
N GLY A 245 -4.11 5.74 -3.46
CA GLY A 245 -4.92 6.81 -2.86
C GLY A 245 -4.16 7.68 -1.86
N MET A 246 -4.84 8.72 -1.38
CA MET A 246 -4.33 9.63 -0.36
C MET A 246 -4.12 8.87 0.96
N TRP A 247 -2.97 9.09 1.63
CA TRP A 247 -2.64 8.47 2.92
C TRP A 247 -2.66 6.92 2.90
N ALA A 248 -2.58 6.30 1.73
CA ALA A 248 -2.79 4.85 1.55
C ALA A 248 -1.90 3.98 2.45
N PHE A 249 -0.65 4.34 2.64
CA PHE A 249 0.34 3.69 3.52
C PHE A 249 0.85 4.64 4.61
N ALA A 250 0.08 5.66 4.98
CA ALA A 250 0.52 6.59 6.01
C ALA A 250 0.64 5.92 7.39
N ASN A 251 1.63 6.34 8.19
CA ASN A 251 1.87 5.81 9.54
C ASN A 251 2.10 4.28 9.59
N CYS A 252 2.63 3.69 8.54
CA CYS A 252 3.12 2.31 8.57
C CYS A 252 4.57 2.34 9.10
N GLU A 253 4.73 2.55 10.41
CA GLU A 253 6.03 2.81 11.05
C GLU A 253 7.06 1.69 10.84
N ASN A 254 6.59 0.47 10.54
CA ASN A 254 7.44 -0.70 10.26
C ASN A 254 7.80 -0.85 8.78
N LEU A 255 7.24 -0.04 7.88
CA LEU A 255 7.49 -0.12 6.44
C LEU A 255 8.95 0.27 6.16
N ASN A 256 9.75 -0.70 5.72
CA ASN A 256 11.16 -0.52 5.41
C ASN A 256 11.50 -0.82 3.94
N ASP A 257 10.61 -1.49 3.20
CA ASP A 257 10.78 -1.83 1.80
C ASP A 257 9.55 -1.41 1.00
N LEU A 258 9.75 -0.52 0.03
CA LEU A 258 8.71 0.03 -0.84
C LEU A 258 9.16 -0.05 -2.30
N ASN A 259 8.55 -0.93 -3.08
CA ASN A 259 8.80 -1.10 -4.49
C ASN A 259 7.52 -0.86 -5.30
N LEU A 260 7.47 0.24 -6.02
CA LEU A 260 6.30 0.60 -6.82
C LEU A 260 6.38 0.05 -8.25
N SER A 261 5.23 -0.34 -8.80
CA SER A 261 5.13 -0.71 -10.21
C SER A 261 5.32 0.52 -11.11
N GLY A 262 6.03 0.32 -12.23
CA GLY A 262 6.14 1.33 -13.28
C GLY A 262 4.82 1.69 -13.98
N SER A 263 3.74 0.93 -13.73
CA SER A 263 2.38 1.22 -14.23
C SER A 263 1.64 2.29 -13.43
N VAL A 264 2.11 2.64 -12.23
CA VAL A 264 1.48 3.65 -11.37
C VAL A 264 1.51 5.02 -12.03
N LYS A 265 0.35 5.65 -12.20
CA LYS A 265 0.14 6.96 -12.84
C LYS A 265 -0.30 8.04 -11.87
N SER A 266 -0.82 7.64 -10.71
CA SER A 266 -1.22 8.57 -9.66
C SER A 266 -0.90 8.04 -8.29
N VAL A 267 -0.36 8.91 -7.45
CA VAL A 267 -0.11 8.68 -6.03
C VAL A 267 -0.69 9.86 -5.27
N GLY A 268 -1.58 9.60 -4.34
CA GLY A 268 -2.28 10.62 -3.56
C GLY A 268 -1.39 11.33 -2.56
N ASP A 269 -1.84 12.48 -2.12
CA ASP A 269 -1.14 13.27 -1.10
C ASP A 269 -0.96 12.44 0.18
N GLY A 270 0.20 12.53 0.80
CA GLY A 270 0.54 11.82 2.03
C GLY A 270 0.57 10.30 1.92
N ALA A 271 0.56 9.71 0.71
CA ALA A 271 0.43 8.26 0.55
C ALA A 271 1.44 7.45 1.37
N PHE A 272 2.63 7.99 1.62
CA PHE A 272 3.69 7.36 2.42
C PHE A 272 4.10 8.23 3.62
N PHE A 273 3.19 9.06 4.11
CA PHE A 273 3.44 9.95 5.24
C PHE A 273 3.83 9.17 6.50
N TYR A 274 4.86 9.67 7.20
CA TYR A 274 5.30 9.21 8.52
C TYR A 274 5.67 7.70 8.59
N ASN A 275 6.30 7.19 7.53
CA ASN A 275 6.86 5.84 7.51
C ASN A 275 8.30 5.90 8.05
N THR A 276 8.41 5.94 9.37
CA THR A 276 9.67 6.17 10.08
C THR A 276 10.69 5.03 9.95
N GLY A 277 10.25 3.84 9.51
CA GLY A 277 11.11 2.69 9.22
C GLY A 277 11.66 2.65 7.78
N LEU A 278 11.24 3.56 6.90
CA LEU A 278 11.62 3.53 5.48
C LEU A 278 13.04 4.06 5.29
N GLU A 279 13.98 3.16 5.00
CA GLU A 279 15.41 3.49 4.88
C GLU A 279 15.81 3.99 3.49
N SER A 280 15.05 3.61 2.46
CA SER A 280 15.29 4.05 1.09
C SER A 280 14.00 4.26 0.32
N VAL A 281 14.02 5.18 -0.64
CA VAL A 281 12.89 5.48 -1.51
C VAL A 281 13.34 5.47 -2.96
N GLN A 282 12.61 4.75 -3.79
CA GLN A 282 12.64 4.91 -5.23
C GLN A 282 11.46 5.78 -5.65
N MET A 283 11.78 6.93 -6.24
CA MET A 283 10.72 7.85 -6.66
C MET A 283 9.83 7.21 -7.74
N PRO A 284 8.49 7.27 -7.60
CA PRO A 284 7.57 6.70 -8.57
C PRO A 284 7.80 7.27 -9.97
N GLN A 285 7.95 6.41 -10.96
CA GLN A 285 8.12 6.83 -12.36
C GLN A 285 6.76 7.05 -13.02
N GLY A 286 6.69 7.97 -13.98
CA GLY A 286 5.48 8.19 -14.79
C GLY A 286 4.44 9.13 -14.18
N ILE A 287 4.70 9.71 -13.00
CA ILE A 287 3.91 10.80 -12.43
C ILE A 287 4.67 12.12 -12.58
N THR A 288 3.95 13.24 -12.74
CA THR A 288 4.55 14.56 -13.01
C THR A 288 4.55 15.48 -11.80
N ARG A 289 3.92 15.09 -10.71
CA ARG A 289 3.85 15.85 -9.46
C ARG A 289 4.21 14.93 -8.27
N VAL A 290 5.10 15.40 -7.41
CA VAL A 290 5.27 14.84 -6.06
C VAL A 290 4.14 15.43 -5.19
N GLY A 291 3.28 14.59 -4.64
CA GLY A 291 2.12 15.02 -3.84
C GLY A 291 2.50 15.79 -2.58
N ASP A 292 1.54 16.53 -2.03
CA ASP A 292 1.69 17.17 -0.73
C ASP A 292 1.92 16.10 0.35
N TYR A 293 2.87 16.31 1.25
CA TYR A 293 3.21 15.38 2.35
C TYR A 293 3.62 13.96 1.90
N LEU A 294 3.91 13.73 0.62
CA LEU A 294 4.04 12.37 0.05
C LEU A 294 4.93 11.45 0.88
N PHE A 295 6.10 11.93 1.29
CA PHE A 295 7.07 11.21 2.11
C PHE A 295 7.45 11.99 3.39
N ALA A 296 6.61 12.93 3.82
CA ALA A 296 6.92 13.72 5.01
C ALA A 296 7.06 12.83 6.25
N GLY A 297 8.09 13.05 7.03
CA GLY A 297 8.37 12.30 8.26
C GLY A 297 8.98 10.92 8.04
N CYS A 298 9.41 10.55 6.82
CA CYS A 298 10.21 9.34 6.56
C CYS A 298 11.68 9.61 6.94
N ASN A 299 11.94 9.79 8.21
CA ASN A 299 13.23 10.28 8.74
C ASN A 299 14.36 9.24 8.78
N ALA A 300 14.08 7.96 8.47
CA ALA A 300 15.13 6.95 8.31
C ALA A 300 15.70 6.90 6.88
N VAL A 301 15.12 7.63 5.92
CA VAL A 301 15.62 7.65 4.53
C VAL A 301 17.04 8.19 4.50
N ASN A 302 17.96 7.35 4.06
CA ASN A 302 19.41 7.62 4.02
C ASN A 302 20.03 7.30 2.65
N ASN A 303 19.26 7.45 1.58
CA ASN A 303 19.76 7.31 0.21
C ASN A 303 21.02 8.18 0.03
N ASP A 304 22.08 7.64 -0.59
CA ASP A 304 23.28 8.40 -0.94
C ASP A 304 22.96 9.63 -1.79
N SER A 305 21.92 9.53 -2.61
CA SER A 305 21.41 10.62 -3.43
C SER A 305 19.94 10.38 -3.75
N VAL A 306 19.11 11.40 -3.60
CA VAL A 306 17.70 11.38 -4.00
C VAL A 306 17.53 12.24 -5.24
N ILE A 307 16.93 11.67 -6.28
CA ILE A 307 16.74 12.34 -7.57
C ILE A 307 15.25 12.44 -7.87
N ILE A 308 14.75 13.66 -8.04
CA ILE A 308 13.37 13.91 -8.48
C ILE A 308 13.35 14.13 -10.00
N GLU A 309 13.34 13.03 -10.77
CA GLU A 309 13.37 13.07 -12.23
C GLU A 309 11.97 12.95 -12.83
N GLY A 310 11.71 13.77 -13.88
CA GLY A 310 10.44 13.75 -14.61
C GLY A 310 9.30 14.52 -13.94
N TYR A 311 9.49 14.97 -12.71
CA TYR A 311 8.50 15.79 -12.00
C TYR A 311 8.55 17.25 -12.44
N LYS A 312 7.37 17.89 -12.49
CA LYS A 312 7.23 19.33 -12.72
C LYS A 312 7.03 20.10 -11.43
N GLU A 313 6.34 19.51 -10.50
CA GLU A 313 5.93 20.13 -9.24
C GLU A 313 6.28 19.23 -8.05
N VAL A 314 6.79 19.86 -6.99
CA VAL A 314 6.98 19.26 -5.68
C VAL A 314 5.98 19.87 -4.72
N GLY A 315 5.14 19.05 -4.12
CA GLY A 315 4.09 19.48 -3.21
C GLY A 315 4.63 20.00 -1.88
N ARG A 316 3.72 20.58 -1.08
CA ARG A 316 4.03 21.09 0.25
C ARG A 316 4.46 19.97 1.17
N TYR A 317 5.48 20.19 1.98
CA TYR A 317 5.99 19.22 2.95
C TYR A 317 6.38 17.85 2.35
N ALA A 318 6.60 17.75 1.04
CA ALA A 318 6.76 16.47 0.34
C ALA A 318 7.88 15.57 0.93
N PHE A 319 8.98 16.18 1.35
CA PHE A 319 10.17 15.52 1.93
C PHE A 319 10.52 16.09 3.32
N TYR A 320 9.51 16.56 4.03
CA TYR A 320 9.71 17.17 5.35
C TYR A 320 10.36 16.20 6.34
N ASN A 321 11.40 16.67 7.09
CA ASN A 321 12.17 15.89 8.04
C ASN A 321 12.93 14.67 7.45
N TRP A 322 13.50 14.81 6.27
CA TRP A 322 14.46 13.86 5.74
C TRP A 322 15.87 14.19 6.22
N ASP A 323 16.09 14.03 7.51
CA ASP A 323 17.26 14.53 8.25
C ASP A 323 18.54 13.71 8.08
N GLN A 324 18.49 12.57 7.35
CA GLN A 324 19.64 11.72 7.05
C GLN A 324 20.14 11.91 5.59
N VAL A 325 19.38 12.58 4.73
CA VAL A 325 19.73 12.75 3.32
C VAL A 325 20.81 13.81 3.16
N THR A 326 21.96 13.41 2.60
CA THR A 326 23.11 14.30 2.40
C THR A 326 23.17 14.93 1.02
N ARG A 327 22.51 14.32 0.01
CA ARG A 327 22.52 14.80 -1.38
C ARG A 327 21.11 14.77 -1.98
N PHE A 328 20.76 15.85 -2.67
CA PHE A 328 19.46 15.97 -3.33
C PHE A 328 19.61 16.54 -4.74
N VAL A 329 18.91 15.95 -5.72
CA VAL A 329 18.99 16.38 -7.12
C VAL A 329 17.60 16.79 -7.61
N VAL A 330 17.51 18.05 -8.03
CA VAL A 330 16.34 18.64 -8.68
C VAL A 330 16.55 18.56 -10.19
N SER A 331 15.70 17.80 -10.90
CA SER A 331 15.83 17.67 -12.35
C SER A 331 15.43 18.94 -13.10
N GLY A 332 15.84 19.02 -14.37
CA GLY A 332 15.54 20.17 -15.23
C GLY A 332 14.07 20.38 -15.56
N SER A 333 13.21 19.46 -15.24
CA SER A 333 11.76 19.54 -15.45
C SER A 333 10.99 20.24 -14.33
N VAL A 334 11.61 20.41 -13.14
CA VAL A 334 10.94 20.98 -11.97
C VAL A 334 10.76 22.49 -12.17
N THR A 335 9.53 22.95 -12.03
CA THR A 335 9.16 24.37 -12.17
C THR A 335 8.74 25.00 -10.85
N SER A 336 8.30 24.19 -9.86
CA SER A 336 7.89 24.70 -8.55
C SER A 336 8.15 23.73 -7.42
N ILE A 337 8.44 24.25 -6.23
CA ILE A 337 8.66 23.54 -4.99
C ILE A 337 7.80 24.20 -3.91
N GLY A 338 6.86 23.44 -3.34
CA GLY A 338 5.86 23.94 -2.40
C GLY A 338 6.41 24.27 -1.02
N ASP A 339 5.55 24.87 -0.19
CA ASP A 339 5.88 25.31 1.16
C ASP A 339 6.50 24.17 1.99
N ARG A 340 7.63 24.46 2.64
CA ARG A 340 8.35 23.53 3.53
C ARG A 340 8.63 22.15 2.93
N ALA A 341 8.68 22.05 1.62
CA ALA A 341 8.84 20.75 0.94
C ALA A 341 10.10 20.00 1.37
N MET A 342 11.16 20.70 1.70
CA MET A 342 12.47 20.16 2.10
C MET A 342 12.90 20.65 3.48
N ALA A 343 11.96 21.18 4.28
CA ALA A 343 12.28 21.64 5.62
C ALA A 343 12.70 20.46 6.51
N GLY A 344 13.69 20.69 7.37
CA GLY A 344 14.24 19.68 8.26
C GLY A 344 15.25 18.71 7.64
N MET A 345 15.74 18.96 6.41
CA MET A 345 16.86 18.21 5.82
C MET A 345 18.20 18.65 6.43
N THR A 346 18.40 18.36 7.69
CA THR A 346 19.53 18.93 8.47
C THR A 346 20.90 18.33 8.12
N ALA A 347 20.93 17.15 7.50
CA ALA A 347 22.17 16.51 7.04
C ALA A 347 22.55 16.89 5.59
N LEU A 348 21.78 17.76 4.92
CA LEU A 348 22.03 18.08 3.52
C LEU A 348 23.37 18.83 3.37
N GLU A 349 24.27 18.26 2.57
CA GLU A 349 25.61 18.79 2.29
C GLU A 349 25.72 19.32 0.86
N MET A 350 24.99 18.69 -0.05
CA MET A 350 25.10 18.97 -1.49
C MET A 350 23.74 18.89 -2.17
N MET A 351 23.51 19.83 -3.04
CA MET A 351 22.35 19.82 -3.94
C MET A 351 22.78 20.12 -5.36
N SER A 352 22.13 19.50 -6.34
CA SER A 352 22.24 19.86 -7.75
C SER A 352 20.88 20.27 -8.29
N SER A 353 20.82 21.36 -9.05
CA SER A 353 19.62 21.73 -9.79
C SER A 353 19.94 21.88 -11.27
N TYR A 354 19.32 21.04 -12.07
CA TYR A 354 19.45 21.03 -13.53
C TYR A 354 18.41 21.92 -14.22
N ALA A 355 17.54 22.59 -13.48
CA ALA A 355 16.56 23.53 -14.03
C ALA A 355 17.26 24.77 -14.58
N VAL A 356 17.00 25.09 -15.85
CA VAL A 356 17.51 26.27 -16.51
C VAL A 356 16.77 27.51 -15.99
N ASP A 357 15.45 27.43 -15.90
CA ASP A 357 14.62 28.43 -15.24
C ASP A 357 14.54 28.04 -13.75
N VAL A 358 14.88 29.00 -12.88
CA VAL A 358 14.90 28.75 -11.42
C VAL A 358 13.50 28.36 -10.94
N PRO A 359 13.34 27.19 -10.27
CA PRO A 359 12.04 26.80 -9.77
C PRO A 359 11.45 27.81 -8.77
N GLU A 360 10.16 28.10 -8.91
CA GLU A 360 9.43 28.92 -7.94
C GLU A 360 9.36 28.20 -6.59
N LEU A 361 9.66 28.90 -5.51
CA LEU A 361 9.61 28.37 -4.15
C LEU A 361 8.39 28.89 -3.40
N GLY A 362 7.74 28.00 -2.67
CA GLY A 362 6.79 28.35 -1.63
C GLY A 362 7.46 28.96 -0.38
N GLU A 363 6.72 29.03 0.70
CA GLU A 363 7.22 29.59 1.95
C GLU A 363 8.10 28.60 2.71
N ASN A 364 9.26 29.09 3.21
CA ASN A 364 10.12 28.34 4.12
C ASN A 364 10.51 26.94 3.61
N VAL A 365 10.79 26.80 2.32
CA VAL A 365 11.12 25.49 1.70
C VAL A 365 12.25 24.78 2.41
N TRP A 366 13.24 25.54 2.87
CA TRP A 366 14.49 25.07 3.49
C TRP A 366 14.54 25.33 5.02
N ASP A 367 13.40 25.46 5.68
CA ASP A 367 13.36 25.71 7.13
C ASP A 367 14.13 24.61 7.89
N GLY A 368 15.09 25.01 8.75
CA GLY A 368 15.99 24.10 9.46
C GLY A 368 17.19 23.58 8.66
N VAL A 369 17.35 23.97 7.38
CA VAL A 369 18.54 23.66 6.57
C VAL A 369 19.54 24.81 6.70
N GLU A 370 20.79 24.49 7.08
CA GLU A 370 21.88 25.48 7.14
C GLU A 370 22.46 25.75 5.74
N GLN A 371 21.67 26.40 4.86
CA GLN A 371 21.94 26.58 3.43
C GLN A 371 23.33 27.13 3.13
N GLN A 372 23.89 28.00 3.98
CA GLN A 372 25.23 28.58 3.81
C GLN A 372 26.36 27.52 3.81
N TYR A 373 26.10 26.32 4.32
CA TYR A 373 27.06 25.21 4.32
C TYR A 373 26.76 24.18 3.23
N VAL A 374 25.60 24.27 2.56
CA VAL A 374 25.22 23.36 1.48
C VAL A 374 25.73 23.91 0.15
N THR A 375 26.47 23.09 -0.61
CA THR A 375 26.86 23.48 -1.97
C THR A 375 25.74 23.15 -2.94
N LEU A 376 25.22 24.18 -3.61
CA LEU A 376 24.24 24.07 -4.70
C LEU A 376 24.95 24.17 -6.05
N PHE A 377 24.99 23.08 -6.79
CA PHE A 377 25.47 23.03 -8.15
C PHE A 377 24.36 23.37 -9.13
N VAL A 378 24.62 24.30 -10.03
CA VAL A 378 23.68 24.73 -11.07
C VAL A 378 24.37 24.84 -12.43
N ASN A 379 23.58 24.84 -13.51
CA ASN A 379 24.14 25.10 -14.83
C ASN A 379 24.81 26.50 -14.90
N GLU A 380 25.93 26.62 -15.60
CA GLU A 380 26.66 27.87 -15.76
C GLU A 380 25.74 29.03 -16.20
N ALA A 381 24.84 28.76 -17.16
CA ALA A 381 23.91 29.77 -17.67
C ALA A 381 22.87 30.27 -16.64
N SER A 382 22.66 29.52 -15.54
CA SER A 382 21.63 29.80 -14.53
C SER A 382 22.20 30.39 -13.23
N VAL A 383 23.53 30.46 -13.08
CA VAL A 383 24.21 30.85 -11.83
C VAL A 383 23.69 32.20 -11.31
N ASP A 384 23.64 33.22 -12.16
CA ASP A 384 23.22 34.57 -11.75
C ASP A 384 21.72 34.58 -11.36
N ALA A 385 20.88 33.81 -12.08
CA ALA A 385 19.47 33.71 -11.76
C ALA A 385 19.23 33.05 -10.38
N TYR A 386 20.00 32.00 -10.02
CA TYR A 386 19.90 31.38 -8.70
C TYR A 386 20.44 32.28 -7.58
N ARG A 387 21.48 33.11 -7.86
CA ARG A 387 22.01 34.09 -6.90
C ARG A 387 21.05 35.22 -6.60
N ASP A 388 20.19 35.57 -7.56
CA ASP A 388 19.18 36.61 -7.41
C ASP A 388 17.84 36.09 -6.86
N ALA A 389 17.62 34.77 -6.85
CA ALA A 389 16.36 34.18 -6.45
C ALA A 389 16.25 34.02 -4.93
N ALA A 390 15.11 34.43 -4.36
CA ALA A 390 14.82 34.32 -2.93
C ALA A 390 14.91 32.88 -2.44
N GLN A 391 15.42 32.68 -1.23
CA GLN A 391 15.74 31.40 -0.59
C GLN A 391 16.85 30.58 -1.31
N TRP A 392 16.99 30.67 -2.67
CA TRP A 392 18.08 30.03 -3.39
C TRP A 392 19.41 30.73 -3.14
N GLN A 393 19.42 32.04 -3.07
CA GLN A 393 20.62 32.86 -2.83
C GLN A 393 21.36 32.57 -1.53
N GLU A 394 20.69 31.87 -0.58
CA GLU A 394 21.29 31.56 0.73
C GLU A 394 22.24 30.36 0.64
N PHE A 395 22.20 29.57 -0.45
CA PHE A 395 23.10 28.46 -0.68
C PHE A 395 24.49 28.93 -1.12
N LYS A 396 25.49 28.07 -0.87
CA LYS A 396 26.80 28.22 -1.52
C LYS A 396 26.69 27.77 -2.98
N ILE A 397 26.35 28.71 -3.86
CA ILE A 397 26.13 28.41 -5.28
C ILE A 397 27.46 28.23 -6.00
N ASP A 398 27.63 27.10 -6.69
CA ASP A 398 28.76 26.77 -7.53
C ASP A 398 28.27 26.24 -8.88
N MET A 399 29.14 26.28 -9.89
CA MET A 399 28.84 25.71 -11.20
C MET A 399 29.02 24.23 -11.18
N GLU A 400 28.08 23.48 -11.81
CA GLU A 400 28.40 22.10 -12.13
C GLU A 400 29.71 22.06 -12.92
N PRO A 401 30.64 21.18 -12.54
CA PRO A 401 31.87 21.02 -13.30
C PRO A 401 31.49 20.57 -14.73
N THR A 402 31.53 21.50 -15.69
CA THR A 402 31.25 21.25 -17.11
C THR A 402 32.31 20.36 -17.76
N GLU A 403 33.47 20.32 -17.13
CA GLU A 403 34.53 19.36 -17.39
C GLU A 403 34.96 18.80 -16.03
N VAL A 404 35.10 17.48 -15.91
CA VAL A 404 35.99 16.92 -14.89
C VAL A 404 37.38 17.35 -15.30
N SER A 405 37.75 18.59 -14.95
CA SER A 405 39.14 18.99 -15.00
C SER A 405 39.87 18.01 -14.09
N ASP A 406 40.84 17.33 -14.65
CA ASP A 406 41.79 16.51 -13.91
C ASP A 406 42.10 17.20 -12.59
N ILE A 407 41.64 16.62 -11.47
CA ILE A 407 42.28 16.91 -10.18
C ILE A 407 43.66 16.26 -10.30
N THR A 408 44.60 17.02 -10.81
CA THR A 408 46.00 16.65 -10.91
C THR A 408 46.63 16.65 -9.53
N GLY A 409 46.37 15.59 -8.80
CA GLY A 409 47.29 15.03 -7.82
C GLY A 409 47.77 13.71 -8.40
N ASP A 410 49.01 13.31 -8.17
CA ASP A 410 49.65 12.05 -8.59
C ASP A 410 48.80 10.82 -8.31
N LEU A 411 47.77 10.60 -9.13
CA LEU A 411 46.75 9.56 -8.98
C LEU A 411 46.90 8.59 -10.15
N ALA A 412 46.69 7.33 -9.88
CA ALA A 412 46.70 6.21 -10.81
C ALA A 412 46.15 6.63 -12.18
N ASP A 413 46.89 6.34 -13.26
CA ASP A 413 46.44 6.61 -14.64
C ASP A 413 45.19 5.78 -14.98
N ILE A 414 44.01 6.27 -14.57
CA ILE A 414 42.73 5.66 -14.93
C ILE A 414 42.24 6.33 -16.22
N SER A 415 41.92 5.53 -17.21
CA SER A 415 41.31 5.98 -18.48
C SER A 415 40.04 5.22 -18.80
N ALA A 416 39.12 5.89 -19.47
CA ALA A 416 37.86 5.31 -19.92
C ALA A 416 37.52 5.76 -21.34
N HIS A 417 37.11 4.83 -22.21
CA HIS A 417 36.69 5.15 -23.58
C HIS A 417 35.69 4.11 -24.11
N PHE A 418 34.99 4.45 -25.19
CA PHE A 418 34.14 3.51 -25.90
C PHE A 418 34.87 2.81 -27.05
N SER A 419 34.66 1.52 -27.16
CA SER A 419 35.00 0.71 -28.35
C SER A 419 33.71 0.08 -28.87
N GLY A 420 33.03 0.78 -29.81
CA GLY A 420 31.71 0.38 -30.27
C GLY A 420 30.65 0.45 -29.15
N HIS A 421 30.09 -0.71 -28.80
CA HIS A 421 29.10 -0.86 -27.72
C HIS A 421 29.71 -1.27 -26.38
N VAL A 422 31.01 -1.25 -26.26
CA VAL A 422 31.73 -1.65 -25.05
C VAL A 422 32.42 -0.44 -24.44
N LEU A 423 32.15 -0.15 -23.18
CA LEU A 423 32.91 0.76 -22.36
C LEU A 423 34.14 0.01 -21.84
N VAL A 424 35.32 0.56 -22.11
CA VAL A 424 36.61 0.03 -21.63
C VAL A 424 37.15 0.99 -20.58
N VAL A 425 37.36 0.50 -19.37
CA VAL A 425 38.06 1.26 -18.30
C VAL A 425 39.36 0.56 -17.96
N LYS A 426 40.47 1.32 -17.96
CA LYS A 426 41.85 0.85 -17.67
C LYS A 426 42.49 1.69 -16.58
N SER A 427 43.33 1.08 -15.82
CA SER A 427 44.18 1.71 -14.78
C SER A 427 45.54 1.08 -14.76
N ASN A 428 46.54 1.77 -14.25
CA ASN A 428 47.84 1.22 -13.94
C ASN A 428 47.85 0.42 -12.63
N GLU A 429 46.77 0.46 -11.86
CA GLU A 429 46.51 -0.29 -10.62
C GLU A 429 45.27 -1.18 -10.76
N PRO A 430 45.10 -2.23 -9.95
CA PRO A 430 43.86 -3.01 -9.93
C PRO A 430 42.67 -2.14 -9.61
N LEU A 431 41.63 -2.25 -10.41
CA LEU A 431 40.32 -1.62 -10.17
C LEU A 431 39.54 -2.45 -9.15
N SER A 432 38.85 -1.79 -8.22
CA SER A 432 38.02 -2.44 -7.21
C SER A 432 36.53 -2.24 -7.52
N LEU A 433 36.16 -1.10 -8.14
CA LEU A 433 34.80 -0.78 -8.47
C LEU A 433 34.76 0.10 -9.72
N VAL A 434 33.84 -0.21 -10.65
CA VAL A 434 33.49 0.67 -11.76
C VAL A 434 31.98 0.78 -11.83
N THR A 435 31.45 1.98 -11.80
CA THR A 435 30.02 2.28 -11.92
C THR A 435 29.77 3.14 -13.13
N VAL A 436 28.70 2.87 -13.84
CA VAL A 436 28.25 3.61 -15.02
C VAL A 436 26.87 4.17 -14.77
N TYR A 437 26.73 5.45 -14.91
CA TYR A 437 25.46 6.17 -14.75
C TYR A 437 25.07 6.82 -16.07
N ASP A 438 23.79 7.07 -16.25
CA ASP A 438 23.34 8.00 -17.28
C ASP A 438 23.56 9.47 -16.85
N VAL A 439 23.14 10.43 -17.69
CA VAL A 439 23.27 11.87 -17.39
C VAL A 439 22.46 12.34 -16.19
N ASN A 440 21.49 11.53 -15.78
CA ASN A 440 20.56 11.84 -14.69
C ASN A 440 21.02 11.18 -13.39
N GLY A 441 22.19 10.52 -13.40
CA GLY A 441 22.74 9.83 -12.23
C GLY A 441 22.16 8.43 -11.98
N VAL A 442 21.33 7.90 -12.90
CA VAL A 442 20.79 6.54 -12.77
C VAL A 442 21.90 5.52 -13.01
N LEU A 443 22.12 4.61 -12.04
CA LEU A 443 23.07 3.54 -12.15
C LEU A 443 22.67 2.56 -13.26
N LEU A 444 23.43 2.52 -14.34
CA LEU A 444 23.20 1.63 -15.47
C LEU A 444 23.98 0.32 -15.36
N SER A 445 25.15 0.34 -14.73
CA SER A 445 25.97 -0.84 -14.53
C SER A 445 26.94 -0.65 -13.37
N LYS A 446 27.20 -1.75 -12.65
CA LYS A 446 28.22 -1.86 -11.60
C LYS A 446 29.09 -3.07 -11.90
N ALA A 447 30.40 -2.91 -11.86
CA ALA A 447 31.39 -3.98 -11.98
C ALA A 447 32.40 -3.88 -10.85
N GLU A 448 32.79 -5.03 -10.28
CA GLU A 448 33.80 -5.17 -9.24
C GLU A 448 34.97 -5.99 -9.80
N PRO A 449 35.81 -5.38 -10.66
CA PRO A 449 36.92 -6.08 -11.28
C PRO A 449 38.05 -6.35 -10.28
N SER A 450 38.75 -7.45 -10.49
CA SER A 450 39.99 -7.77 -9.73
C SER A 450 41.29 -7.47 -10.48
N GLY A 451 41.19 -6.88 -11.68
CA GLY A 451 42.28 -6.53 -12.57
C GLY A 451 42.36 -5.04 -12.91
N SER A 452 43.34 -4.65 -13.68
CA SER A 452 43.57 -3.26 -14.10
C SER A 452 42.76 -2.83 -15.33
N GLN A 453 41.89 -3.70 -15.86
CA GLN A 453 40.98 -3.38 -16.96
C GLN A 453 39.62 -4.06 -16.76
N VAL A 454 38.55 -3.37 -17.12
CA VAL A 454 37.21 -3.92 -17.20
C VAL A 454 36.51 -3.46 -18.48
N GLU A 455 35.71 -4.34 -19.05
CA GLU A 455 34.86 -4.10 -20.23
C GLU A 455 33.39 -4.27 -19.84
N ILE A 456 32.59 -3.25 -20.08
CA ILE A 456 31.17 -3.23 -19.73
C ILE A 456 30.38 -3.05 -21.02
N ASN A 457 29.51 -4.01 -21.34
CA ASN A 457 28.64 -3.90 -22.51
C ASN A 457 27.50 -2.92 -22.22
N ILE A 458 27.46 -1.84 -22.97
CA ILE A 458 26.44 -0.78 -22.87
C ILE A 458 25.45 -0.78 -24.05
N GLY A 459 25.45 -1.84 -24.87
CA GLY A 459 24.64 -1.94 -26.08
C GLY A 459 23.13 -1.76 -25.84
N ASN A 460 22.65 -2.12 -24.65
CA ASN A 460 21.26 -2.03 -24.26
C ASN A 460 20.90 -0.72 -23.54
N PHE A 461 21.86 0.18 -23.32
CA PHE A 461 21.60 1.45 -22.64
C PHE A 461 21.20 2.53 -23.65
N GLY A 462 20.07 3.21 -23.40
CA GLY A 462 19.46 4.16 -24.35
C GLY A 462 20.13 5.53 -24.48
N GLY A 463 21.11 5.85 -23.64
CA GLY A 463 21.74 7.18 -23.57
C GLY A 463 22.87 7.37 -24.57
N LYS A 464 23.21 8.65 -24.84
CA LYS A 464 24.42 9.05 -25.58
C LYS A 464 25.54 9.54 -24.68
N ILE A 465 25.22 9.94 -23.46
CA ILE A 465 26.18 10.49 -22.48
C ILE A 465 26.13 9.61 -21.22
N TYR A 466 27.29 9.28 -20.70
CA TYR A 466 27.45 8.44 -19.53
C TYR A 466 28.44 9.05 -18.56
N VAL A 467 28.17 8.90 -17.26
CA VAL A 467 29.10 9.22 -16.20
C VAL A 467 29.69 7.91 -15.68
N VAL A 468 30.99 7.76 -15.74
CA VAL A 468 31.70 6.54 -15.35
C VAL A 468 32.59 6.86 -14.17
N SER A 469 32.38 6.21 -13.04
CA SER A 469 33.25 6.34 -11.87
C SER A 469 34.04 5.05 -11.69
N ALA A 470 35.36 5.18 -11.58
CA ALA A 470 36.26 4.08 -11.37
C ALA A 470 37.07 4.28 -10.07
N LEU A 471 37.15 3.23 -9.24
CA LEU A 471 37.89 3.17 -7.98
C LEU A 471 38.93 2.07 -8.06
N THR A 472 40.17 2.36 -7.66
CA THR A 472 41.23 1.35 -7.57
C THR A 472 41.21 0.64 -6.21
N ALA A 473 41.92 -0.47 -6.10
CA ALA A 473 42.09 -1.19 -4.85
C ALA A 473 42.86 -0.39 -3.77
N SER A 474 43.66 0.60 -4.18
CA SER A 474 44.35 1.54 -3.30
C SER A 474 43.48 2.70 -2.82
N GLY A 475 42.24 2.82 -3.32
CA GLY A 475 41.28 3.87 -2.95
C GLY A 475 41.34 5.11 -3.84
N ASN A 476 42.10 5.10 -4.93
CA ASN A 476 42.12 6.20 -5.90
C ASN A 476 40.83 6.15 -6.74
N LYS A 477 40.13 7.27 -6.85
CA LYS A 477 38.85 7.39 -7.58
C LYS A 477 38.98 8.39 -8.72
N ARG A 478 38.44 8.05 -9.90
CA ARG A 478 38.31 8.96 -11.02
C ARG A 478 36.93 8.84 -11.65
N THR A 479 36.32 9.95 -12.05
CA THR A 479 35.03 10.01 -12.70
C THR A 479 35.18 10.64 -14.09
N PHE A 480 34.51 10.05 -15.09
CA PHE A 480 34.57 10.46 -16.48
C PHE A 480 33.17 10.78 -16.99
N LYS A 481 33.02 11.83 -17.78
CA LYS A 481 31.84 12.04 -18.62
C LYS A 481 32.19 11.61 -20.05
N LEU A 482 31.54 10.58 -20.55
CA LEU A 482 31.82 9.98 -21.85
C LEU A 482 30.63 10.17 -22.80
N ILE A 483 30.91 10.55 -24.03
CA ILE A 483 29.90 10.70 -25.09
C ILE A 483 30.06 9.53 -26.06
N ARG A 484 28.99 8.73 -26.19
CA ARG A 484 28.91 7.69 -27.20
C ARG A 484 28.56 8.32 -28.56
N ARG A 485 29.48 8.26 -29.52
CA ARG A 485 29.30 8.76 -30.89
C ARG A 485 28.54 7.77 -31.76
#